data_a8c9ce41e5c3bc0d0c8c4a16b4403101
#
_entry.id   a8c9ce41e5c3bc0d0c8c4a16b4403101
#
_cell.length_a   1.000
_cell.length_b   1.000
_cell.length_c   1.000
_cell.angle_alpha   90.00
_cell.angle_beta   90.00
_cell.angle_gamma   90.00
#
_symmetry.space_group_name_H-M   'P 1'
#
loop_
_entity.id
_entity.type
_entity.pdbx_description
1 polymer ?
#
loop_
_entity_poly.entity_id
_entity_poly.type
_entity_poly.pdbx_seq_one_letter_code
_entity_poly.pdbx_strand_id
1 'polypeptide(L)'
;MKDRSKIEQPVAVEFKRFNDEFAASLRSETNRLQSAIDQILNASGKHVRPLLVLLTAKACGQVTDNTINSAVLLELLHTATLIHDDVIDETKQRRGVPSLNAIFDNRISVLVGDYVLSTALIRSIQTGNLQIIGIVSNLGRDLSEGEIKQLETAEESIIDESCYMQVIRKKTAML
;
A
#
# COMPACT_ATOMS: atom_id res chain seq x y z
N MET A 1 -0.87 22.80 -1.10
CA MET A 1 -1.27 22.28 0.22
C MET A 1 -0.46 23.05 1.27
N LYS A 2 -1.03 24.16 1.72
CA LYS A 2 -0.42 24.96 2.80
C LYS A 2 -0.60 24.13 4.08
N ASP A 3 0.49 23.67 4.67
CA ASP A 3 0.58 23.20 6.05
C ASP A 3 0.59 21.69 6.35
N ARG A 4 1.07 20.86 5.42
CA ARG A 4 1.36 19.44 5.73
C ARG A 4 2.41 19.33 6.87
N SER A 5 3.39 20.22 6.92
CA SER A 5 4.42 20.24 7.97
C SER A 5 3.84 20.34 9.39
N LYS A 6 2.73 21.09 9.56
CA LYS A 6 2.04 21.17 10.86
C LYS A 6 1.36 19.87 11.26
N ILE A 7 0.84 19.12 10.27
CA ILE A 7 0.20 17.81 10.53
C ILE A 7 1.25 16.77 10.89
N GLU A 8 2.42 16.82 10.26
CA GLU A 8 3.52 15.87 10.52
C GLU A 8 4.28 16.19 11.81
N GLN A 9 4.32 17.46 12.22
CA GLN A 9 5.10 17.91 13.38
C GLN A 9 4.94 17.03 14.63
N PRO A 10 3.74 16.64 15.07
CA PRO A 10 3.58 15.82 16.28
C PRO A 10 4.23 14.44 16.20
N VAL A 11 4.48 13.93 15.01
CA VAL A 11 5.03 12.57 14.76
C VAL A 11 6.24 12.60 13.83
N ALA A 12 6.94 13.72 13.73
CA ALA A 12 8.02 13.91 12.76
C ALA A 12 9.17 12.89 12.92
N VAL A 13 9.52 12.53 14.14
CA VAL A 13 10.56 11.55 14.45
C VAL A 13 10.10 10.15 14.04
N GLU A 14 8.89 9.79 14.42
CA GLU A 14 8.26 8.50 14.12
C GLU A 14 8.01 8.35 12.62
N PHE A 15 7.63 9.44 11.96
CA PHE A 15 7.42 9.44 10.51
C PHE A 15 8.73 9.30 9.73
N LYS A 16 9.82 9.91 10.22
CA LYS A 16 11.15 9.66 9.66
C LYS A 16 11.55 8.20 9.83
N ARG A 17 11.37 7.63 11.04
CA ARG A 17 11.63 6.20 11.31
C ARG A 17 10.82 5.30 10.40
N PHE A 18 9.53 5.59 10.19
CA PHE A 18 8.69 4.86 9.24
C PHE A 18 9.31 4.86 7.83
N ASN A 19 9.74 6.02 7.30
CA ASN A 19 10.35 6.11 5.97
C ASN A 19 11.63 5.28 5.87
N ASP A 20 12.49 5.33 6.89
CA ASP A 20 13.73 4.56 6.94
C ASP A 20 13.44 3.04 6.96
N GLU A 21 12.46 2.60 7.74
CA GLU A 21 12.02 1.20 7.86
C GLU A 21 11.31 0.70 6.60
N PHE A 22 10.49 1.54 5.95
CA PHE A 22 9.84 1.23 4.68
C PHE A 22 10.88 0.99 3.58
N ALA A 23 11.83 1.90 3.41
CA ALA A 23 12.91 1.74 2.44
C ALA A 23 13.81 0.52 2.76
N ALA A 24 14.10 0.26 4.04
CA ALA A 24 14.89 -0.89 4.47
C ALA A 24 14.17 -2.23 4.23
N SER A 25 12.84 -2.24 4.19
CA SER A 25 12.03 -3.45 3.92
C SER A 25 12.13 -3.92 2.47
N LEU A 26 12.44 -3.01 1.56
CA LEU A 26 12.47 -3.26 0.13
C LEU A 26 13.92 -3.28 -0.36
N ARG A 27 14.55 -4.45 -0.29
CA ARG A 27 15.93 -4.68 -0.77
C ARG A 27 16.05 -6.05 -1.41
N SER A 28 16.82 -6.13 -2.50
CA SER A 28 17.09 -7.39 -3.19
C SER A 28 18.50 -7.42 -3.76
N GLU A 29 19.10 -8.61 -3.80
CA GLU A 29 20.35 -8.88 -4.50
C GLU A 29 20.13 -9.13 -6.01
N THR A 30 18.88 -9.35 -6.43
CA THR A 30 18.52 -9.53 -7.83
C THR A 30 18.43 -8.17 -8.54
N ASN A 31 19.32 -7.88 -9.47
CA ASN A 31 19.46 -6.58 -10.13
C ASN A 31 18.15 -6.01 -10.68
N ARG A 32 17.34 -6.83 -11.39
CA ARG A 32 16.06 -6.38 -11.95
C ARG A 32 15.05 -6.01 -10.87
N LEU A 33 14.98 -6.80 -9.80
CA LEU A 33 14.09 -6.54 -8.68
C LEU A 33 14.54 -5.27 -7.94
N GLN A 34 15.84 -5.11 -7.69
CA GLN A 34 16.36 -3.89 -7.06
C GLN A 34 16.07 -2.64 -7.90
N SER A 35 16.24 -2.71 -9.22
CA SER A 35 15.87 -1.59 -10.10
C SER A 35 14.39 -1.24 -10.04
N ALA A 36 13.50 -2.22 -9.93
CA ALA A 36 12.07 -1.98 -9.76
C ALA A 36 11.75 -1.39 -8.36
N ILE A 37 12.42 -1.86 -7.32
CA ILE A 37 12.33 -1.30 -5.96
C ILE A 37 12.75 0.16 -5.95
N ASP A 38 13.86 0.51 -6.60
CA ASP A 38 14.34 1.89 -6.69
C ASP A 38 13.30 2.80 -7.37
N GLN A 39 12.60 2.30 -8.40
CA GLN A 39 11.49 3.03 -9.02
C GLN A 39 10.31 3.24 -8.05
N ILE A 40 9.94 2.22 -7.26
CA ILE A 40 8.88 2.33 -6.25
C ILE A 40 9.26 3.40 -5.21
N LEU A 41 10.47 3.37 -4.69
CA LEU A 41 10.95 4.30 -3.67
C LEU A 41 11.03 5.74 -4.21
N ASN A 42 11.45 5.94 -5.44
CA ASN A 42 11.51 7.25 -6.10
C ASN A 42 10.12 7.80 -6.45
N ALA A 43 9.16 6.94 -6.78
CA ALA A 43 7.78 7.29 -7.09
C ALA A 43 6.88 7.35 -5.85
N SER A 44 7.44 7.16 -4.64
CA SER A 44 6.68 7.08 -3.39
C SER A 44 5.82 8.33 -3.17
N GLY A 45 4.64 8.09 -2.62
CA GLY A 45 3.61 9.10 -2.46
C GLY A 45 3.78 9.94 -1.19
N LYS A 46 2.66 10.53 -0.79
CA LYS A 46 2.59 11.37 0.42
C LYS A 46 2.56 10.56 1.72
N HIS A 47 2.52 9.22 1.67
CA HIS A 47 2.44 8.32 2.83
C HIS A 47 1.36 8.76 3.85
N VAL A 48 0.16 9.11 3.36
CA VAL A 48 -0.93 9.61 4.20
C VAL A 48 -1.44 8.52 5.15
N ARG A 49 -1.49 7.26 4.69
CA ARG A 49 -1.94 6.13 5.52
C ARG A 49 -1.03 5.89 6.71
N PRO A 50 0.29 5.71 6.55
CA PRO A 50 1.19 5.60 7.69
C PRO A 50 1.17 6.84 8.59
N LEU A 51 1.02 8.04 8.05
CA LEU A 51 0.89 9.25 8.84
C LEU A 51 -0.35 9.18 9.75
N LEU A 52 -1.49 8.71 9.25
CA LEU A 52 -2.71 8.51 10.04
C LEU A 52 -2.52 7.46 11.14
N VAL A 53 -1.84 6.35 10.85
CA VAL A 53 -1.52 5.33 11.87
C VAL A 53 -0.72 5.94 13.01
N LEU A 54 0.33 6.70 12.69
CA LEU A 54 1.21 7.33 13.69
C LEU A 54 0.47 8.39 14.53
N LEU A 55 -0.32 9.25 13.89
CA LEU A 55 -1.10 10.28 14.55
C LEU A 55 -2.16 9.66 15.48
N THR A 56 -2.85 8.62 15.03
CA THR A 56 -3.85 7.91 15.85
C THR A 56 -3.20 7.26 17.05
N ALA A 57 -2.07 6.56 16.87
CA ALA A 57 -1.34 5.97 17.98
C ALA A 57 -0.88 7.02 19.00
N LYS A 58 -0.39 8.18 18.51
CA LYS A 58 0.03 9.28 19.36
C LYS A 58 -1.14 9.90 20.13
N ALA A 59 -2.29 10.02 19.52
CA ALA A 59 -3.52 10.53 20.14
C ALA A 59 -4.07 9.56 21.22
N CYS A 60 -3.90 8.24 21.01
CA CYS A 60 -4.35 7.21 21.97
C CYS A 60 -3.32 6.85 23.02
N GLY A 61 -2.10 7.41 22.96
CA GLY A 61 -1.02 7.12 23.92
C GLY A 61 0.35 7.38 23.32
N GLN A 62 1.05 6.31 22.93
CA GLN A 62 2.41 6.43 22.38
C GLN A 62 2.60 5.55 21.14
N VAL A 63 3.52 5.96 20.26
CA VAL A 63 3.96 5.17 19.13
C VAL A 63 4.95 4.12 19.62
N THR A 64 4.67 2.86 19.29
CA THR A 64 5.52 1.70 19.63
C THR A 64 6.16 1.11 18.38
N ASP A 65 7.06 0.12 18.55
CA ASP A 65 7.62 -0.64 17.43
C ASP A 65 6.52 -1.34 16.62
N ASN A 66 5.47 -1.84 17.27
CA ASN A 66 4.33 -2.42 16.59
C ASN A 66 3.54 -1.39 15.77
N THR A 67 3.48 -0.13 16.23
CA THR A 67 2.88 0.95 15.45
C THR A 67 3.68 1.22 14.17
N ILE A 68 5.02 1.27 14.26
CA ILE A 68 5.88 1.45 13.09
C ILE A 68 5.74 0.28 12.12
N ASN A 69 5.81 -0.97 12.62
CA ASN A 69 5.61 -2.17 11.80
C ASN A 69 4.24 -2.15 11.11
N SER A 70 3.19 -1.74 11.80
CA SER A 70 1.83 -1.63 11.22
C SER A 70 1.74 -0.54 10.16
N ALA A 71 2.40 0.60 10.36
CA ALA A 71 2.46 1.66 9.37
C ALA A 71 3.21 1.22 8.10
N VAL A 72 4.35 0.51 8.26
CA VAL A 72 5.14 -0.03 7.14
C VAL A 72 4.36 -1.09 6.39
N LEU A 73 3.78 -2.07 7.08
CA LEU A 73 3.01 -3.14 6.44
C LEU A 73 1.81 -2.60 5.64
N LEU A 74 1.12 -1.60 6.18
CA LEU A 74 -0.04 -1.00 5.51
C LEU A 74 0.35 -0.27 4.21
N GLU A 75 1.48 0.45 4.22
CA GLU A 75 1.97 1.12 3.02
C GLU A 75 2.56 0.12 2.01
N LEU A 76 3.20 -0.97 2.46
CA LEU A 76 3.64 -2.06 1.58
C LEU A 76 2.44 -2.74 0.91
N LEU A 77 1.40 -3.08 1.68
CA LEU A 77 0.17 -3.67 1.13
C LEU A 77 -0.46 -2.74 0.08
N HIS A 78 -0.59 -1.44 0.40
CA HIS A 78 -1.09 -0.46 -0.55
C HIS A 78 -0.21 -0.34 -1.80
N THR A 79 1.11 -0.38 -1.65
CA THR A 79 2.05 -0.34 -2.78
C THR A 79 1.89 -1.57 -3.67
N ALA A 80 1.75 -2.76 -3.08
CA ALA A 80 1.52 -4.00 -3.83
C ALA A 80 0.22 -3.94 -4.64
N THR A 81 -0.88 -3.47 -4.03
CA THR A 81 -2.15 -3.33 -4.76
C THR A 81 -2.04 -2.36 -5.92
N LEU A 82 -1.36 -1.20 -5.74
CA LEU A 82 -1.15 -0.25 -6.83
C LEU A 82 -0.34 -0.84 -7.99
N ILE A 83 0.65 -1.70 -7.71
CA ILE A 83 1.45 -2.36 -8.76
C ILE A 83 0.59 -3.36 -9.54
N HIS A 84 -0.24 -4.15 -8.86
CA HIS A 84 -1.15 -5.09 -9.50
C HIS A 84 -2.24 -4.36 -10.29
N ASP A 85 -2.84 -3.31 -9.73
CA ASP A 85 -3.83 -2.47 -10.40
C ASP A 85 -3.27 -1.87 -11.71
N ASP A 86 -2.01 -1.38 -11.70
CA ASP A 86 -1.38 -0.83 -12.91
C ASP A 86 -1.27 -1.87 -14.04
N VAL A 87 -1.11 -3.15 -13.70
CA VAL A 87 -1.09 -4.25 -14.67
C VAL A 87 -2.49 -4.56 -15.17
N ILE A 88 -3.48 -4.64 -14.27
CA ILE A 88 -4.89 -4.95 -14.58
C ILE A 88 -5.49 -3.83 -15.46
N ASP A 89 -5.27 -2.59 -15.08
CA ASP A 89 -5.79 -1.40 -15.78
C ASP A 89 -4.94 -0.99 -17.00
N GLU A 90 -3.86 -1.74 -17.31
CA GLU A 90 -2.88 -1.41 -18.36
C GLU A 90 -2.34 0.03 -18.26
N THR A 91 -2.30 0.57 -17.06
CA THR A 91 -1.87 1.95 -16.77
C THR A 91 -0.41 2.15 -17.17
N LYS A 92 -0.13 3.17 -17.99
CA LYS A 92 1.24 3.48 -18.44
C LYS A 92 1.96 4.51 -17.59
N GLN A 93 1.23 5.30 -16.83
CA GLN A 93 1.77 6.36 -15.97
C GLN A 93 1.00 6.45 -14.67
N ARG A 94 1.74 6.59 -13.57
CA ARG A 94 1.18 6.84 -12.23
C ARG A 94 1.86 8.05 -11.60
N ARG A 95 1.06 9.04 -11.18
CA ARG A 95 1.56 10.31 -10.58
C ARG A 95 2.58 11.06 -11.44
N GLY A 96 2.45 10.98 -12.77
CA GLY A 96 3.32 11.69 -13.70
C GLY A 96 4.64 10.99 -14.01
N VAL A 97 4.86 9.78 -13.48
CA VAL A 97 6.01 8.92 -13.82
C VAL A 97 5.55 7.63 -14.49
N PRO A 98 6.37 6.98 -15.32
CA PRO A 98 6.03 5.68 -15.91
C PRO A 98 5.73 4.65 -14.81
N SER A 99 4.70 3.83 -15.03
CA SER A 99 4.37 2.68 -14.18
C SER A 99 5.38 1.55 -14.34
N LEU A 100 5.44 0.60 -13.40
CA LEU A 100 6.39 -0.51 -13.48
C LEU A 100 6.17 -1.38 -14.73
N ASN A 101 4.91 -1.66 -15.10
CA ASN A 101 4.58 -2.43 -16.29
C ASN A 101 4.93 -1.70 -17.59
N ALA A 102 5.04 -0.39 -17.59
CA ALA A 102 5.56 0.38 -18.73
C ALA A 102 7.08 0.31 -18.86
N ILE A 103 7.81 0.09 -17.75
CA ILE A 103 9.29 0.02 -17.72
C ILE A 103 9.79 -1.43 -17.86
N PHE A 104 9.18 -2.37 -17.13
CA PHE A 104 9.70 -3.75 -16.94
C PHE A 104 8.82 -4.84 -17.54
N ASP A 105 7.69 -4.54 -18.14
CA ASP A 105 6.60 -5.44 -18.56
C ASP A 105 5.67 -5.95 -17.42
N ASN A 106 4.56 -6.58 -17.84
CA ASN A 106 3.53 -7.08 -16.92
C ASN A 106 4.02 -8.23 -16.04
N ARG A 107 4.87 -9.14 -16.57
CA ARG A 107 5.36 -10.31 -15.82
C ARG A 107 6.24 -9.89 -14.65
N ILE A 108 7.17 -8.99 -14.90
CA ILE A 108 8.05 -8.46 -13.85
C ILE A 108 7.23 -7.66 -12.84
N SER A 109 6.25 -6.87 -13.28
CA SER A 109 5.40 -6.07 -12.38
C SER A 109 4.58 -6.94 -11.43
N VAL A 110 3.97 -8.03 -11.91
CA VAL A 110 3.27 -9.00 -11.05
C VAL A 110 4.20 -9.58 -10.00
N LEU A 111 5.39 -10.06 -10.39
CA LEU A 111 6.37 -10.63 -9.45
C LEU A 111 6.89 -9.60 -8.44
N VAL A 112 7.06 -8.35 -8.84
CA VAL A 112 7.42 -7.25 -7.92
C VAL A 112 6.28 -6.97 -6.94
N GLY A 113 5.03 -6.95 -7.41
CA GLY A 113 3.85 -6.83 -6.55
C GLY A 113 3.78 -7.95 -5.51
N ASP A 114 4.01 -9.21 -5.92
CA ASP A 114 4.05 -10.37 -5.03
C ASP A 114 5.19 -10.27 -4.00
N TYR A 115 6.37 -9.78 -4.41
CA TYR A 115 7.49 -9.55 -3.50
C TYR A 115 7.13 -8.51 -2.44
N VAL A 116 6.54 -7.38 -2.83
CA VAL A 116 6.12 -6.31 -1.91
C VAL A 116 5.02 -6.81 -0.97
N LEU A 117 4.03 -7.57 -1.48
CA LEU A 117 2.97 -8.19 -0.69
C LEU A 117 3.55 -9.18 0.34
N SER A 118 4.46 -10.04 -0.08
CA SER A 118 5.13 -11.00 0.83
C SER A 118 5.92 -10.27 1.91
N THR A 119 6.57 -9.15 1.57
CA THR A 119 7.26 -8.29 2.54
C THR A 119 6.29 -7.68 3.55
N ALA A 120 5.08 -7.27 3.11
CA ALA A 120 4.03 -6.80 4.02
C ALA A 120 3.59 -7.92 5.00
N LEU A 121 3.44 -9.16 4.53
CA LEU A 121 3.10 -10.30 5.39
C LEU A 121 4.20 -10.57 6.43
N ILE A 122 5.47 -10.50 6.06
CA ILE A 122 6.59 -10.62 7.00
C ILE A 122 6.50 -9.52 8.07
N ARG A 123 6.24 -8.28 7.70
CA ARG A 123 6.05 -7.17 8.65
C ARG A 123 4.85 -7.39 9.56
N SER A 124 3.76 -7.97 9.06
CA SER A 124 2.59 -8.28 9.90
C SER A 124 2.93 -9.32 10.99
N ILE A 125 3.70 -10.35 10.64
CA ILE A 125 4.17 -11.38 11.58
C ILE A 125 5.10 -10.76 12.65
N GLN A 126 5.95 -9.81 12.27
CA GLN A 126 6.86 -9.10 13.19
C GLN A 126 6.13 -8.28 14.26
N THR A 127 4.84 -7.93 14.05
CA THR A 127 4.05 -7.31 15.11
C THR A 127 3.77 -8.23 16.29
N GLY A 128 3.87 -9.56 16.11
CA GLY A 128 3.51 -10.55 17.12
C GLY A 128 2.03 -10.52 17.54
N ASN A 129 1.18 -9.80 16.80
CA ASN A 129 -0.23 -9.58 17.14
C ASN A 129 -1.16 -10.24 16.12
N LEU A 130 -1.81 -11.34 16.53
CA LEU A 130 -2.72 -12.10 15.68
C LEU A 130 -3.92 -11.28 15.19
N GLN A 131 -4.37 -10.27 15.92
CA GLN A 131 -5.45 -9.40 15.49
C GLN A 131 -5.02 -8.53 14.30
N ILE A 132 -3.80 -7.99 14.33
CA ILE A 132 -3.24 -7.23 13.19
C ILE A 132 -3.12 -8.13 11.97
N ILE A 133 -2.57 -9.34 12.14
CA ILE A 133 -2.46 -10.33 11.06
C ILE A 133 -3.85 -10.63 10.46
N GLY A 134 -4.85 -10.87 11.32
CA GLY A 134 -6.22 -11.13 10.88
C GLY A 134 -6.84 -9.96 10.12
N ILE A 135 -6.66 -8.72 10.59
CA ILE A 135 -7.15 -7.51 9.92
C ILE A 135 -6.53 -7.39 8.52
N VAL A 136 -5.20 -7.53 8.41
CA VAL A 136 -4.48 -7.39 7.14
C VAL A 136 -4.86 -8.49 6.15
N SER A 137 -5.01 -9.72 6.63
CA SER A 137 -5.43 -10.85 5.78
C SER A 137 -6.86 -10.66 5.23
N ASN A 138 -7.78 -10.20 6.08
CA ASN A 138 -9.15 -9.87 5.64
C ASN A 138 -9.15 -8.68 4.66
N LEU A 139 -8.35 -7.66 4.94
CA LEU A 139 -8.21 -6.50 4.06
C LEU A 139 -7.71 -6.91 2.66
N GLY A 140 -6.68 -7.75 2.56
CA GLY A 140 -6.18 -8.26 1.29
C GLY A 140 -7.26 -8.99 0.48
N ARG A 141 -8.06 -9.84 1.16
CA ARG A 141 -9.19 -10.53 0.53
C ARG A 141 -10.27 -9.54 0.05
N ASP A 142 -10.65 -8.58 0.89
CA ASP A 142 -11.69 -7.60 0.55
C ASP A 142 -11.26 -6.70 -0.62
N LEU A 143 -9.98 -6.33 -0.71
CA LEU A 143 -9.43 -5.57 -1.85
C LEU A 143 -9.57 -6.36 -3.15
N SER A 144 -9.18 -7.66 -3.16
CA SER A 144 -9.30 -8.52 -4.34
C SER A 144 -10.75 -8.74 -4.76
N GLU A 145 -11.66 -8.98 -3.80
CA GLU A 145 -13.09 -9.11 -4.08
C GLU A 145 -13.69 -7.79 -4.62
N GLY A 146 -13.24 -6.65 -4.11
CA GLY A 146 -13.66 -5.33 -4.58
C GLY A 146 -13.24 -5.06 -6.02
N GLU A 147 -12.00 -5.48 -6.38
CA GLU A 147 -11.49 -5.35 -7.75
C GLU A 147 -12.25 -6.22 -8.73
N ILE A 148 -12.44 -7.50 -8.42
CA ILE A 148 -13.22 -8.43 -9.27
C ILE A 148 -14.64 -7.90 -9.45
N LYS A 149 -15.29 -7.43 -8.38
CA LYS A 149 -16.64 -6.88 -8.47
C LYS A 149 -16.72 -5.63 -9.36
N GLN A 150 -15.67 -4.78 -9.33
CA GLN A 150 -15.58 -3.62 -10.22
C GLN A 150 -15.53 -4.06 -11.68
N LEU A 151 -14.71 -5.07 -12.00
CA LEU A 151 -14.59 -5.62 -13.36
C LEU A 151 -15.93 -6.23 -13.84
N GLU A 152 -16.57 -7.08 -13.03
CA GLU A 152 -17.89 -7.65 -13.33
C GLU A 152 -18.94 -6.55 -13.61
N THR A 153 -18.98 -5.53 -12.73
CA THR A 153 -19.94 -4.41 -12.89
C THR A 153 -19.70 -3.62 -14.17
N ALA A 154 -18.44 -3.44 -14.56
CA ALA A 154 -18.09 -2.76 -15.80
C ALA A 154 -18.46 -3.59 -17.03
N GLU A 155 -18.20 -4.90 -17.03
CA GLU A 155 -18.56 -5.81 -18.13
C GLU A 155 -20.08 -5.90 -18.33
N GLU A 156 -20.84 -5.99 -17.25
CA GLU A 156 -22.30 -6.09 -17.27
C GLU A 156 -23.00 -4.73 -17.45
N SER A 157 -22.25 -3.62 -17.49
CA SER A 157 -22.77 -2.25 -17.60
C SER A 157 -23.80 -1.92 -16.50
N ILE A 158 -23.62 -2.47 -15.29
CA ILE A 158 -24.52 -2.24 -14.16
C ILE A 158 -24.27 -0.83 -13.60
N ILE A 159 -25.32 0.00 -13.66
CA ILE A 159 -25.32 1.34 -13.05
C ILE A 159 -26.24 1.29 -11.84
N ASP A 160 -25.70 0.83 -10.70
CA ASP A 160 -26.41 0.74 -9.44
C ASP A 160 -25.59 1.37 -8.30
N GLU A 161 -26.19 2.29 -7.55
CA GLU A 161 -25.56 3.00 -6.44
C GLU A 161 -25.10 2.04 -5.35
N SER A 162 -25.91 1.02 -5.03
CA SER A 162 -25.57 0.02 -4.01
C SER A 162 -24.32 -0.75 -4.40
N CYS A 163 -24.21 -1.15 -5.67
CA CYS A 163 -23.02 -1.83 -6.20
C CYS A 163 -21.79 -0.93 -6.14
N TYR A 164 -21.91 0.32 -6.58
CA TYR A 164 -20.86 1.32 -6.49
C TYR A 164 -20.37 1.50 -5.04
N MET A 165 -21.29 1.65 -4.08
CA MET A 165 -20.93 1.81 -2.67
C MET A 165 -20.21 0.59 -2.09
N GLN A 166 -20.54 -0.63 -2.53
CA GLN A 166 -19.82 -1.85 -2.14
C GLN A 166 -18.39 -1.87 -2.71
N VAL A 167 -18.21 -1.48 -3.96
CA VAL A 167 -16.88 -1.42 -4.61
C VAL A 167 -15.99 -0.42 -3.89
N ILE A 168 -16.42 0.84 -3.69
CA ILE A 168 -15.58 1.87 -3.04
C ILE A 168 -15.31 1.54 -1.58
N ARG A 169 -16.24 0.86 -0.89
CA ARG A 169 -16.01 0.38 0.47
C ARG A 169 -14.85 -0.61 0.50
N LYS A 170 -14.90 -1.66 -0.34
CA LYS A 170 -13.87 -2.71 -0.36
C LYS A 170 -12.55 -2.20 -0.91
N LYS A 171 -12.55 -1.49 -2.03
CA LYS A 171 -11.33 -1.03 -2.71
C LYS A 171 -10.63 0.14 -2.01
N THR A 172 -11.38 1.02 -1.35
CA THR A 172 -10.81 2.28 -0.83
C THR A 172 -10.98 2.44 0.67
N ALA A 173 -12.21 2.29 1.19
CA ALA A 173 -12.51 2.65 2.58
C ALA A 173 -11.95 1.63 3.58
N MET A 174 -11.93 0.35 3.26
CA MET A 174 -11.40 -0.69 4.15
C MET A 174 -9.90 -0.51 4.41
N LEU A 175 -9.14 -0.14 3.42
CA LEU A 175 -7.70 0.17 3.55
C LEU A 175 -7.47 1.46 4.35
#